data_490a81dd4a0171dd00cfe536f2932ded
#
_entry.id   490a81dd4a0171dd00cfe536f2932ded
#
_cell.length_a   1.000
_cell.length_b   1.000
_cell.length_c   1.000
_cell.angle_alpha   90.00
_cell.angle_beta   90.00
_cell.angle_gamma   90.00
#
_symmetry.space_group_name_H-M   'P 1'
#
loop_
_entity.id
_entity.type
_entity.pdbx_description
1 polymer ?
#
loop_
_entity_poly.entity_id
_entity_poly.type
_entity_poly.pdbx_seq_one_letter_code
_entity_poly.pdbx_strand_id
1 'polypeptide(L)'
;AAEHSREAVPVIASYSGASGIRAFAKRENLVHDLHDAQFHEMTSLIDIPYINMESAINHPCQSLADWKTLDDLDVPSRGGKFVLSWSWHPQPMPLAIPAATVHMAAMRGMEVTVLRPQGYELPDLIMERARAAATLSGGSVTETDNRHIAMEGAHVIYVNSWTSQHHYG
;
A
#
# COMPACT_ATOMS: atom_id res chain seq x y z
N ALA A 1 -0.24 25.00 -8.94
CA ALA A 1 0.55 23.97 -8.25
C ALA A 1 1.13 22.93 -9.23
N ALA A 2 0.38 22.47 -10.23
CA ALA A 2 0.89 21.51 -11.25
C ALA A 2 2.01 22.08 -12.13
N GLU A 3 1.97 23.38 -12.41
CA GLU A 3 2.95 24.08 -13.24
C GLU A 3 4.33 24.12 -12.55
N HIS A 4 4.35 24.37 -11.24
CA HIS A 4 5.59 24.36 -10.47
C HIS A 4 6.25 22.97 -10.38
N SER A 5 5.50 21.90 -10.37
CA SER A 5 6.07 20.54 -10.36
C SER A 5 6.77 20.20 -11.67
N ARG A 6 6.22 20.61 -12.82
CA ARG A 6 6.82 20.38 -14.15
C ARG A 6 8.13 21.11 -14.34
N GLU A 7 8.33 22.25 -13.69
CA GLU A 7 9.57 22.99 -13.73
C GLU A 7 10.56 22.50 -12.66
N ALA A 8 10.09 22.30 -11.44
CA ALA A 8 10.94 21.98 -10.30
C ALA A 8 11.53 20.56 -10.36
N VAL A 9 10.76 19.56 -10.79
CA VAL A 9 11.17 18.17 -10.77
C VAL A 9 12.39 17.90 -11.66
N PRO A 10 12.42 18.33 -12.94
CA PRO A 10 13.61 18.17 -13.79
C PRO A 10 14.83 18.91 -13.27
N VAL A 11 14.63 20.12 -12.73
CA VAL A 11 15.73 20.94 -12.18
C VAL A 11 16.37 20.23 -10.99
N ILE A 12 15.55 19.74 -10.03
CA ILE A 12 16.07 19.00 -8.87
C ILE A 12 16.79 17.72 -9.33
N ALA A 13 16.21 16.98 -10.27
CA ALA A 13 16.78 15.76 -10.80
C ALA A 13 18.16 16.00 -11.46
N SER A 14 18.37 17.15 -12.10
CA SER A 14 19.63 17.48 -12.77
C SER A 14 20.84 17.59 -11.82
N TYR A 15 20.61 17.74 -10.52
CA TYR A 15 21.65 17.82 -9.49
C TYR A 15 21.99 16.49 -8.82
N SER A 16 21.35 15.39 -9.23
CA SER A 16 21.50 14.10 -8.54
C SER A 16 21.55 12.91 -9.51
N GLY A 17 22.18 11.82 -9.07
CA GLY A 17 22.22 10.56 -9.83
C GLY A 17 21.02 9.65 -9.61
N ALA A 18 20.18 9.95 -8.62
CA ALA A 18 18.92 9.29 -8.32
C ALA A 18 18.02 10.20 -7.48
N SER A 19 16.70 9.99 -7.51
CA SER A 19 15.74 10.80 -6.78
C SER A 19 14.78 9.93 -5.96
N GLY A 20 14.47 10.37 -4.73
CA GLY A 20 13.35 9.85 -3.95
C GLY A 20 12.12 10.74 -4.18
N ILE A 21 10.98 10.14 -4.56
CA ILE A 21 9.76 10.88 -4.85
C ILE A 21 8.66 10.46 -3.88
N ARG A 22 7.98 11.47 -3.33
CA ARG A 22 6.81 11.33 -2.49
C ARG A 22 5.64 12.09 -3.11
N ALA A 23 4.58 11.39 -3.51
CA ALA A 23 3.42 11.94 -4.19
C ALA A 23 2.13 11.44 -3.55
N PHE A 24 1.73 12.06 -2.45
CA PHE A 24 0.54 11.66 -1.69
C PHE A 24 -0.75 11.72 -2.51
N ALA A 25 -1.69 10.82 -2.17
CA ALA A 25 -3.05 10.89 -2.69
C ALA A 25 -3.68 12.25 -2.41
N LYS A 26 -4.25 12.89 -3.42
CA LYS A 26 -5.03 14.12 -3.25
C LYS A 26 -6.39 13.87 -2.62
N ARG A 27 -6.89 12.65 -2.74
CA ARG A 27 -8.21 12.17 -2.26
C ARG A 27 -9.39 12.95 -2.86
N GLU A 28 -9.19 13.55 -4.02
CA GLU A 28 -10.25 14.26 -4.78
C GLU A 28 -10.93 13.32 -5.77
N ASN A 29 -10.22 12.33 -6.28
CA ASN A 29 -10.71 11.38 -7.29
C ASN A 29 -10.07 10.01 -7.07
N LEU A 30 -10.88 9.03 -6.68
CA LEU A 30 -10.42 7.67 -6.40
C LEU A 30 -9.74 7.02 -7.62
N VAL A 31 -10.32 7.15 -8.81
CA VAL A 31 -9.76 6.55 -10.03
C VAL A 31 -8.39 7.13 -10.34
N HIS A 32 -8.23 8.42 -10.21
CA HIS A 32 -6.96 9.11 -10.43
C HIS A 32 -5.89 8.62 -9.44
N ASP A 33 -6.25 8.48 -8.17
CA ASP A 33 -5.34 8.02 -7.12
C ASP A 33 -5.03 6.52 -7.27
N LEU A 34 -6.01 5.68 -7.67
CA LEU A 34 -5.77 4.25 -7.93
C LEU A 34 -4.81 3.99 -9.10
N HIS A 35 -4.69 4.91 -10.03
CA HIS A 35 -3.72 4.86 -11.12
C HIS A 35 -2.38 5.54 -10.80
N ASP A 36 -2.17 6.01 -9.57
CA ASP A 36 -0.96 6.74 -9.18
C ASP A 36 -0.59 7.89 -10.13
N ALA A 37 -1.61 8.56 -10.71
CA ALA A 37 -1.44 9.47 -11.83
C ALA A 37 -0.49 10.64 -11.52
N GLN A 38 -0.53 11.18 -10.30
CA GLN A 38 0.39 12.24 -9.90
C GLN A 38 1.84 11.74 -9.82
N PHE A 39 2.05 10.53 -9.30
CA PHE A 39 3.38 9.93 -9.23
C PHE A 39 3.94 9.68 -10.63
N HIS A 40 3.12 9.13 -11.53
CA HIS A 40 3.50 8.91 -12.92
C HIS A 40 3.77 10.22 -13.68
N GLU A 41 2.98 11.27 -13.44
CA GLU A 41 3.25 12.60 -14.02
C GLU A 41 4.64 13.10 -13.58
N MET A 42 4.98 13.02 -12.30
CA MET A 42 6.27 13.48 -11.79
C MET A 42 7.44 12.64 -12.34
N THR A 43 7.31 11.32 -12.36
CA THR A 43 8.38 10.42 -12.84
C THR A 43 8.60 10.50 -14.34
N SER A 44 7.59 10.86 -15.12
CA SER A 44 7.73 11.09 -16.56
C SER A 44 8.58 12.31 -16.94
N LEU A 45 8.90 13.16 -15.97
CA LEU A 45 9.69 14.39 -16.17
C LEU A 45 11.19 14.19 -15.92
N ILE A 46 11.63 13.00 -15.53
CA ILE A 46 13.02 12.70 -15.15
C ILE A 46 13.54 11.44 -15.84
N ASP A 47 14.81 11.47 -16.23
CA ASP A 47 15.51 10.35 -16.88
C ASP A 47 16.53 9.64 -15.96
N ILE A 48 16.55 9.99 -14.68
CA ILE A 48 17.42 9.36 -13.68
C ILE A 48 16.64 8.28 -12.89
N PRO A 49 17.33 7.29 -12.29
CA PRO A 49 16.68 6.33 -11.39
C PRO A 49 15.90 7.01 -10.27
N TYR A 50 14.75 6.46 -9.92
CA TYR A 50 13.95 6.99 -8.83
C TYR A 50 13.41 5.90 -7.91
N ILE A 51 13.16 6.28 -6.66
CA ILE A 51 12.54 5.45 -5.63
C ILE A 51 11.20 6.07 -5.26
N ASN A 52 10.13 5.26 -5.34
CA ASN A 52 8.85 5.62 -4.76
C ASN A 52 8.96 5.57 -3.23
N MET A 53 8.99 6.71 -2.58
CA MET A 53 9.02 6.80 -1.11
C MET A 53 7.62 6.71 -0.50
N GLU A 54 6.59 7.20 -1.21
CA GLU A 54 5.17 7.01 -0.99
C GLU A 54 4.41 7.62 -2.17
N SER A 55 3.42 6.91 -2.68
CA SER A 55 2.48 7.41 -3.69
C SER A 55 1.03 7.21 -3.24
N ALA A 56 0.05 7.44 -4.09
CA ALA A 56 -1.36 7.38 -3.68
C ALA A 56 -1.79 5.98 -3.20
N ILE A 57 -1.23 4.93 -3.80
CA ILE A 57 -1.60 3.52 -3.51
C ILE A 57 -0.39 2.63 -3.19
N ASN A 58 0.76 3.20 -2.92
CA ASN A 58 1.94 2.39 -2.62
C ASN A 58 2.91 3.11 -1.69
N HIS A 59 3.55 2.33 -0.80
CA HIS A 59 4.61 2.82 0.08
C HIS A 59 5.73 1.77 0.17
N PRO A 60 6.55 1.60 -0.89
CA PRO A 60 7.55 0.52 -0.95
C PRO A 60 8.58 0.56 0.17
N CYS A 61 8.98 1.75 0.59
CA CYS A 61 9.95 1.91 1.69
C CYS A 61 9.39 1.38 3.02
N GLN A 62 8.10 1.64 3.31
CA GLN A 62 7.44 1.09 4.50
C GLN A 62 7.32 -0.43 4.38
N SER A 63 6.87 -0.93 3.23
CA SER A 63 6.76 -2.37 2.98
C SER A 63 8.08 -3.11 3.16
N LEU A 64 9.19 -2.52 2.70
CA LEU A 64 10.52 -3.11 2.87
C LEU A 64 10.96 -3.11 4.34
N ALA A 65 10.67 -2.04 5.08
CA ALA A 65 10.95 -1.96 6.51
C ALA A 65 10.12 -2.97 7.31
N ASP A 66 8.83 -3.10 6.99
CA ASP A 66 7.94 -4.08 7.61
C ASP A 66 8.40 -5.52 7.30
N TRP A 67 8.76 -5.81 6.04
CA TRP A 67 9.31 -7.12 5.66
C TRP A 67 10.56 -7.46 6.47
N LYS A 68 11.51 -6.51 6.54
CA LYS A 68 12.74 -6.68 7.33
C LYS A 68 12.42 -6.93 8.81
N THR A 69 11.45 -6.20 9.36
CA THR A 69 11.01 -6.39 10.76
C THR A 69 10.42 -7.79 10.98
N LEU A 70 9.62 -8.29 10.04
CA LEU A 70 9.07 -9.65 10.13
C LEU A 70 10.16 -10.72 10.06
N ASP A 71 11.20 -10.50 9.24
CA ASP A 71 12.35 -11.41 9.16
C ASP A 71 13.17 -11.37 10.45
N ASP A 72 13.41 -10.19 11.04
CA ASP A 72 14.15 -10.05 12.30
C ASP A 72 13.43 -10.66 13.51
N LEU A 73 12.11 -10.78 13.41
CA LEU A 73 11.27 -11.41 14.44
C LEU A 73 11.00 -12.91 14.15
N ASP A 74 11.66 -13.50 13.16
CA ASP A 74 11.48 -14.90 12.74
C ASP A 74 10.01 -15.25 12.44
N VAL A 75 9.21 -14.28 11.96
CA VAL A 75 7.82 -14.54 11.56
C VAL A 75 7.80 -15.44 10.31
N PRO A 76 7.08 -16.59 10.34
CA PRO A 76 7.02 -17.47 9.19
C PRO A 76 6.52 -16.76 7.94
N SER A 77 7.26 -16.86 6.83
CA SER A 77 6.79 -16.36 5.54
C SER A 77 5.72 -17.30 4.97
N ARG A 78 6.05 -18.55 4.78
CA ARG A 78 5.08 -19.55 4.30
C ARG A 78 4.26 -20.11 5.46
N GLY A 79 2.92 -20.09 5.32
CA GLY A 79 1.99 -20.50 6.37
C GLY A 79 1.92 -19.53 7.55
N GLY A 80 2.62 -18.41 7.50
CA GLY A 80 2.46 -17.33 8.46
C GLY A 80 1.17 -16.57 8.21
N LYS A 81 0.30 -16.44 9.21
CA LYS A 81 -0.97 -15.69 9.10
C LYS A 81 -0.75 -14.23 9.41
N PHE A 82 -1.08 -13.37 8.45
CA PHE A 82 -0.99 -11.91 8.54
C PHE A 82 -2.39 -11.28 8.47
N VAL A 83 -2.75 -10.51 9.47
CA VAL A 83 -4.04 -9.79 9.52
C VAL A 83 -3.80 -8.30 9.34
N LEU A 84 -4.28 -7.75 8.23
CA LEU A 84 -4.42 -6.30 8.07
C LEU A 84 -5.77 -5.89 8.64
N SER A 85 -5.78 -5.23 9.78
CA SER A 85 -7.01 -4.83 10.48
C SER A 85 -7.30 -3.35 10.29
N TRP A 86 -8.50 -3.04 9.80
CA TRP A 86 -8.99 -1.67 9.82
C TRP A 86 -9.19 -1.16 11.25
N SER A 87 -8.89 0.10 11.46
CA SER A 87 -9.15 0.80 12.71
C SER A 87 -9.69 2.21 12.42
N TRP A 88 -10.53 2.71 13.30
CA TRP A 88 -11.08 4.04 13.18
C TRP A 88 -10.02 5.13 13.35
N HIS A 89 -10.13 6.21 12.58
CA HIS A 89 -9.32 7.41 12.69
C HIS A 89 -10.21 8.65 12.45
N PRO A 90 -10.00 9.78 13.17
CA PRO A 90 -10.86 10.98 13.03
C PRO A 90 -10.76 11.66 11.67
N GLN A 91 -9.71 11.39 10.91
CA GLN A 91 -9.54 11.88 9.55
C GLN A 91 -9.50 10.71 8.58
N PRO A 92 -10.06 10.85 7.37
CA PRO A 92 -9.95 9.83 6.35
C PRO A 92 -8.47 9.64 5.97
N MET A 93 -7.98 8.40 6.06
CA MET A 93 -6.59 8.06 5.78
C MET A 93 -6.45 7.55 4.35
N PRO A 94 -5.28 7.77 3.69
CA PRO A 94 -5.03 7.31 2.33
C PRO A 94 -4.94 5.79 2.23
N LEU A 95 -5.03 5.28 1.00
CA LEU A 95 -4.93 3.85 0.69
C LEU A 95 -3.48 3.34 0.55
N ALA A 96 -2.49 4.22 0.58
CA ALA A 96 -1.09 3.88 0.34
C ALA A 96 -0.56 2.76 1.26
N ILE A 97 -0.74 2.92 2.57
CA ILE A 97 -0.25 1.94 3.56
C ILE A 97 -1.02 0.62 3.45
N PRO A 98 -2.36 0.55 3.54
CA PRO A 98 -3.05 -0.73 3.46
C PRO A 98 -2.81 -1.45 2.13
N ALA A 99 -2.73 -0.74 1.00
CA ALA A 99 -2.42 -1.33 -0.30
C ALA A 99 -1.00 -1.92 -0.35
N ALA A 100 -0.01 -1.17 0.14
CA ALA A 100 1.38 -1.62 0.19
C ALA A 100 1.54 -2.81 1.15
N THR A 101 0.90 -2.77 2.32
CA THR A 101 0.98 -3.81 3.35
C THR A 101 0.36 -5.13 2.90
N VAL A 102 -0.86 -5.11 2.34
CA VAL A 102 -1.50 -6.35 1.84
C VAL A 102 -0.69 -6.98 0.71
N HIS A 103 -0.14 -6.16 -0.18
CA HIS A 103 0.70 -6.62 -1.27
C HIS A 103 2.03 -7.20 -0.78
N MET A 104 2.70 -6.54 0.16
CA MET A 104 3.94 -7.00 0.78
C MET A 104 3.78 -8.36 1.46
N ALA A 105 2.77 -8.52 2.32
CA ALA A 105 2.53 -9.78 3.02
C ALA A 105 2.18 -10.91 2.03
N ALA A 106 1.43 -10.60 0.97
CA ALA A 106 1.14 -11.54 -0.12
C ALA A 106 2.42 -11.93 -0.89
N MET A 107 3.28 -10.99 -1.24
CA MET A 107 4.58 -11.27 -1.88
C MET A 107 5.49 -12.15 -1.01
N ARG A 108 5.42 -11.99 0.31
CA ARG A 108 6.17 -12.79 1.28
C ARG A 108 5.66 -14.24 1.38
N GLY A 109 4.52 -14.58 0.77
CA GLY A 109 3.93 -15.91 0.78
C GLY A 109 3.09 -16.22 2.02
N MET A 110 2.60 -15.19 2.71
CA MET A 110 1.77 -15.32 3.91
C MET A 110 0.31 -15.59 3.58
N GLU A 111 -0.43 -16.11 4.56
CA GLU A 111 -1.89 -16.19 4.55
C GLU A 111 -2.46 -14.85 5.04
N VAL A 112 -2.83 -13.99 4.09
CA VAL A 112 -3.26 -12.62 4.39
C VAL A 112 -4.78 -12.57 4.57
N THR A 113 -5.22 -11.97 5.66
CA THR A 113 -6.63 -11.66 5.90
C THR A 113 -6.81 -10.15 6.09
N VAL A 114 -7.62 -9.53 5.25
CA VAL A 114 -8.06 -8.14 5.44
C VAL A 114 -9.30 -8.15 6.32
N LEU A 115 -9.15 -7.70 7.55
CA LEU A 115 -10.25 -7.54 8.52
C LEU A 115 -10.75 -6.09 8.48
N ARG A 116 -11.97 -5.90 8.04
CA ARG A 116 -12.55 -4.56 7.91
C ARG A 116 -14.06 -4.59 8.15
N PRO A 117 -14.69 -3.51 8.61
CA PRO A 117 -16.13 -3.41 8.65
C PRO A 117 -16.73 -3.31 7.23
N GLN A 118 -18.02 -3.55 7.12
CA GLN A 118 -18.76 -3.38 5.87
C GLN A 118 -18.65 -1.92 5.37
N GLY A 119 -18.42 -1.73 4.07
CA GLY A 119 -18.25 -0.41 3.45
C GLY A 119 -16.80 0.11 3.46
N TYR A 120 -15.87 -0.64 4.05
CA TYR A 120 -14.43 -0.34 4.06
C TYR A 120 -13.59 -1.38 3.32
N GLU A 121 -14.18 -2.02 2.31
CA GLU A 121 -13.49 -2.89 1.38
C GLU A 121 -12.32 -2.15 0.72
N LEU A 122 -11.18 -2.81 0.57
CA LEU A 122 -10.12 -2.28 -0.28
C LEU A 122 -10.58 -2.35 -1.75
N PRO A 123 -10.22 -1.34 -2.58
CA PRO A 123 -10.53 -1.36 -4.01
C PRO A 123 -10.10 -2.66 -4.71
N ASP A 124 -10.90 -3.12 -5.65
CA ASP A 124 -10.65 -4.37 -6.38
C ASP A 124 -9.26 -4.41 -7.00
N LEU A 125 -8.80 -3.32 -7.59
CA LEU A 125 -7.46 -3.21 -8.16
C LEU A 125 -6.34 -3.55 -7.15
N ILE A 126 -6.49 -3.12 -5.90
CA ILE A 126 -5.53 -3.41 -4.82
C ILE A 126 -5.60 -4.89 -4.44
N MET A 127 -6.81 -5.42 -4.28
CA MET A 127 -7.02 -6.82 -3.89
C MET A 127 -6.61 -7.80 -4.99
N GLU A 128 -6.88 -7.49 -6.25
CA GLU A 128 -6.43 -8.30 -7.41
C GLU A 128 -4.90 -8.36 -7.49
N ARG A 129 -4.23 -7.22 -7.32
CA ARG A 129 -2.76 -7.17 -7.29
C ARG A 129 -2.19 -8.02 -6.15
N ALA A 130 -2.78 -7.96 -4.97
CA ALA A 130 -2.36 -8.75 -3.83
C ALA A 130 -2.60 -10.26 -4.04
N ARG A 131 -3.76 -10.64 -4.59
CA ARG A 131 -4.07 -12.05 -4.94
C ARG A 131 -3.14 -12.61 -6.01
N ALA A 132 -2.79 -11.80 -7.01
CA ALA A 132 -1.81 -12.20 -8.02
C ALA A 132 -0.42 -12.46 -7.40
N ALA A 133 0.03 -11.59 -6.50
CA ALA A 133 1.27 -11.77 -5.75
C ALA A 133 1.24 -13.03 -4.87
N ALA A 134 0.13 -13.29 -4.17
CA ALA A 134 -0.07 -14.49 -3.36
C ALA A 134 0.00 -15.76 -4.20
N THR A 135 -0.60 -15.76 -5.38
CA THR A 135 -0.53 -16.90 -6.32
C THR A 135 0.91 -17.24 -6.70
N LEU A 136 1.73 -16.22 -6.95
CA LEU A 136 3.15 -16.41 -7.32
C LEU A 136 4.01 -16.86 -6.15
N SER A 137 3.72 -16.40 -4.95
CA SER A 137 4.51 -16.69 -3.74
C SER A 137 4.08 -17.97 -3.00
N GLY A 138 2.90 -18.52 -3.32
CA GLY A 138 2.29 -19.65 -2.63
C GLY A 138 1.52 -19.25 -1.36
N GLY A 139 1.19 -17.96 -1.20
CA GLY A 139 0.33 -17.45 -0.14
C GLY A 139 -1.15 -17.40 -0.53
N SER A 140 -1.94 -16.67 0.27
CA SER A 140 -3.37 -16.44 0.01
C SER A 140 -3.79 -15.05 0.47
N VAL A 141 -4.88 -14.51 -0.13
CA VAL A 141 -5.47 -13.24 0.31
C VAL A 141 -6.98 -13.41 0.41
N THR A 142 -7.50 -13.18 1.60
CA THR A 142 -8.93 -13.22 1.93
C THR A 142 -9.38 -11.92 2.59
N GLU A 143 -10.68 -11.70 2.67
CA GLU A 143 -11.29 -10.54 3.29
C GLU A 143 -12.48 -10.97 4.15
N THR A 144 -12.65 -10.37 5.31
CA THR A 144 -13.77 -10.68 6.22
C THR A 144 -14.06 -9.51 7.17
N ASP A 145 -15.29 -9.45 7.66
CA ASP A 145 -15.72 -8.61 8.78
C ASP A 145 -15.77 -9.39 10.11
N ASN A 146 -15.56 -10.71 10.06
CA ASN A 146 -15.59 -11.57 11.23
C ASN A 146 -14.25 -11.55 11.97
N ARG A 147 -14.23 -10.84 13.10
CA ARG A 147 -13.02 -10.69 13.93
C ARG A 147 -12.48 -12.02 14.45
N HIS A 148 -13.34 -12.96 14.85
CA HIS A 148 -12.89 -14.24 15.39
C HIS A 148 -12.13 -15.05 14.33
N ILE A 149 -12.71 -15.16 13.13
CA ILE A 149 -12.08 -15.87 12.01
C ILE A 149 -10.76 -15.21 11.61
N ALA A 150 -10.74 -13.88 11.56
CA ALA A 150 -9.53 -13.15 11.19
C ALA A 150 -8.38 -13.36 12.19
N MET A 151 -8.66 -13.21 13.48
CA MET A 151 -7.63 -13.18 14.52
C MET A 151 -7.14 -14.54 14.97
N GLU A 152 -7.91 -15.61 14.76
CA GLU A 152 -7.53 -16.96 15.17
C GLU A 152 -6.23 -17.38 14.49
N GLY A 153 -5.22 -17.74 15.29
CA GLY A 153 -3.90 -18.19 14.82
C GLY A 153 -3.07 -17.12 14.11
N ALA A 154 -3.40 -15.84 14.26
CA ALA A 154 -2.64 -14.75 13.65
C ALA A 154 -1.21 -14.67 14.22
N HIS A 155 -0.21 -14.67 13.34
CA HIS A 155 1.19 -14.41 13.70
C HIS A 155 1.48 -12.90 13.73
N VAL A 156 0.79 -12.15 12.87
CA VAL A 156 0.93 -10.69 12.75
C VAL A 156 -0.45 -10.04 12.71
N ILE A 157 -0.61 -8.98 13.49
CA ILE A 157 -1.78 -8.10 13.40
C ILE A 157 -1.25 -6.69 13.09
N TYR A 158 -1.49 -6.25 11.86
CA TYR A 158 -1.13 -4.91 11.38
C TYR A 158 -2.38 -4.03 11.39
N VAL A 159 -2.38 -3.01 12.24
CA VAL A 159 -3.54 -2.13 12.40
C VAL A 159 -3.32 -0.84 11.64
N ASN A 160 -4.24 -0.51 10.74
CA ASN A 160 -4.20 0.74 9.98
C ASN A 160 -5.61 1.28 9.77
N SER A 161 -5.71 2.55 9.42
CA SER A 161 -6.96 3.20 9.01
C SER A 161 -6.91 3.51 7.52
N TRP A 162 -8.04 3.41 6.85
CA TRP A 162 -8.22 3.88 5.47
C TRP A 162 -9.64 4.35 5.25
N THR A 163 -9.80 5.19 4.23
CA THR A 163 -11.10 5.74 3.86
C THR A 163 -11.98 4.71 3.14
N SER A 164 -13.29 4.83 3.31
CA SER A 164 -14.26 4.09 2.51
C SER A 164 -14.24 4.57 1.06
N GLN A 165 -14.46 3.66 0.11
CA GLN A 165 -14.61 4.01 -1.30
C GLN A 165 -15.86 4.88 -1.58
N HIS A 166 -16.89 4.73 -0.74
CA HIS A 166 -18.15 5.48 -0.85
C HIS A 166 -18.03 6.94 -0.37
N HIS A 167 -17.01 7.22 0.42
CA HIS A 167 -16.74 8.54 1.02
C HIS A 167 -15.28 8.92 0.80
N TYR A 168 -14.80 8.76 -0.45
CA TYR A 168 -13.43 9.07 -0.80
C TYR A 168 -13.27 10.58 -0.98
N GLY A 169 -12.46 11.20 -0.12
CA GLY A 169 -12.21 12.66 -0.14
C GLY A 169 -12.48 13.35 1.18
#